data_64c63d575617ccdb48dc261508c27d7a
#
_entry.id   64c63d575617ccdb48dc261508c27d7a
#
_cell.length_a   1.000
_cell.length_b   1.000
_cell.length_c   1.000
_cell.angle_alpha   90.00
_cell.angle_beta   90.00
_cell.angle_gamma   90.00
#
_symmetry.space_group_name_H-M   'P 1'
#
loop_
_entity.id
_entity.type
_entity.pdbx_description
1 polymer ?
#
loop_
_entity_poly.entity_id
_entity_poly.type
_entity_poly.pdbx_seq_one_letter_code
_entity_poly.pdbx_strand_id
1 'polypeptide(L)'
;GKGRVVHEILHDIEKSTNEPASGVMKVNGGANAGHTAAGLKLNLLPSGVGDPKVEDLIVSAGVVADPRKFLWEALPLERRGLAVLSRLKIDEKCQVSDLSHRLLDLAWENYRIKQLGKERRGSTGRGISPAYCDETGQWQIFYQSFLEDREIFRDDLKARVQRSLDTIQYVCKVENKEWFGFFDTLTDAETRANQESISEKIFSEKEFDFKIFSTSEPFDINFECLEHTYWEAGQKLRECIVDIRPRILDKLNRNRSIVVEFGQAYWLDKRHGFTPNVTASHTFSSEIFQSAGIPLRDVSQVGCCKAYDTKVGTHHFLTHINPEDSALAKKLSEMEFGTSTGRQRMVGWFDAV
;
A
#
# COMPACT_ATOMS: atom_id res chain seq x y z
N GLY A 1 -13.10 -10.08 -4.19
CA GLY A 1 -12.32 -9.57 -3.04
C GLY A 1 -12.99 -8.34 -2.40
N LYS A 2 -12.37 -7.77 -1.37
CA LYS A 2 -12.93 -6.66 -0.58
C LYS A 2 -13.40 -5.46 -1.42
N GLY A 3 -12.66 -5.06 -2.44
CA GLY A 3 -13.05 -3.94 -3.29
C GLY A 3 -14.40 -4.12 -4.00
N ARG A 4 -14.76 -5.36 -4.35
CA ARG A 4 -16.10 -5.64 -4.90
C ARG A 4 -17.17 -5.50 -3.81
N VAL A 5 -16.89 -6.00 -2.62
CA VAL A 5 -17.83 -5.90 -1.47
C VAL A 5 -18.06 -4.45 -1.07
N VAL A 6 -17.05 -3.58 -1.15
CA VAL A 6 -17.23 -2.14 -0.92
C VAL A 6 -18.30 -1.56 -1.85
N HIS A 7 -18.32 -1.90 -3.13
CA HIS A 7 -19.36 -1.42 -4.05
C HIS A 7 -20.76 -1.94 -3.68
N GLU A 8 -20.87 -3.19 -3.24
CA GLU A 8 -22.15 -3.73 -2.77
C GLU A 8 -22.62 -2.99 -1.51
N ILE A 9 -21.73 -2.73 -0.56
CA ILE A 9 -22.03 -1.94 0.65
C ILE A 9 -22.47 -0.50 0.30
N LEU A 10 -21.79 0.16 -0.64
CA LEU A 10 -22.15 1.50 -1.10
C LEU A 10 -23.58 1.52 -1.67
N HIS A 11 -23.93 0.54 -2.48
CA HIS A 11 -25.27 0.37 -3.03
C HIS A 11 -26.32 0.12 -1.93
N ASP A 12 -26.02 -0.75 -0.98
CA ASP A 12 -26.94 -1.05 0.13
C ASP A 12 -27.17 0.15 1.05
N ILE A 13 -26.13 0.96 1.30
CA ILE A 13 -26.24 2.21 2.03
C ILE A 13 -27.18 3.16 1.29
N GLU A 14 -26.95 3.42 0.01
CA GLU A 14 -27.79 4.31 -0.78
C GLU A 14 -29.24 3.85 -0.81
N LYS A 15 -29.47 2.54 -0.97
CA LYS A 15 -30.82 1.96 -0.98
C LYS A 15 -31.54 2.08 0.36
N SER A 16 -30.81 1.92 1.48
CA SER A 16 -31.42 1.94 2.81
C SER A 16 -31.61 3.33 3.41
N THR A 17 -30.72 4.27 3.05
CA THR A 17 -30.73 5.64 3.59
C THR A 17 -31.27 6.68 2.61
N ASN A 18 -31.44 6.33 1.35
CA ASN A 18 -31.71 7.22 0.22
C ASN A 18 -30.63 8.30 0.00
N GLU A 19 -29.42 8.07 0.54
CA GLU A 19 -28.27 8.94 0.39
C GLU A 19 -27.01 8.10 0.09
N PRO A 20 -26.12 8.53 -0.81
CA PRO A 20 -24.87 7.84 -1.06
C PRO A 20 -23.95 7.94 0.17
N ALA A 21 -23.04 6.99 0.31
CA ALA A 21 -21.99 7.09 1.34
C ALA A 21 -21.14 8.35 1.10
N SER A 22 -20.86 9.08 2.17
CA SER A 22 -20.12 10.34 2.10
C SER A 22 -18.60 10.15 1.97
N GLY A 23 -18.11 8.91 2.14
CA GLY A 23 -16.71 8.62 1.98
C GLY A 23 -16.39 7.13 2.02
N VAL A 24 -15.24 6.79 1.43
CA VAL A 24 -14.58 5.49 1.59
C VAL A 24 -13.19 5.74 2.14
N MET A 25 -12.84 5.12 3.26
CA MET A 25 -11.62 5.38 4.01
C MET A 25 -10.72 4.15 4.11
N LYS A 26 -9.46 4.32 3.79
CA LYS A 26 -8.38 3.37 4.10
C LYS A 26 -7.71 3.74 5.42
N VAL A 27 -7.47 2.76 6.27
CA VAL A 27 -6.97 2.98 7.64
C VAL A 27 -5.63 2.31 7.93
N ASN A 28 -5.17 1.40 7.08
CA ASN A 28 -3.92 0.67 7.31
C ASN A 28 -3.25 0.21 6.02
N GLY A 29 -2.01 -0.23 6.14
CA GLY A 29 -1.23 -0.74 5.03
C GLY A 29 -0.67 0.36 4.14
N GLY A 30 -0.54 0.07 2.86
CA GLY A 30 0.01 0.97 1.87
C GLY A 30 -0.10 0.34 0.48
N ALA A 31 0.89 0.58 -0.38
CA ALA A 31 0.91 0.04 -1.74
C ALA A 31 0.96 -1.51 -1.83
N ASN A 32 1.12 -2.22 -0.71
CA ASN A 32 0.99 -3.67 -0.62
C ASN A 32 -0.46 -4.17 -0.60
N ALA A 33 -1.44 -3.29 -0.44
CA ALA A 33 -2.86 -3.62 -0.32
C ALA A 33 -3.57 -3.74 -1.68
N GLY A 34 -2.95 -4.38 -2.67
CA GLY A 34 -3.50 -4.54 -4.01
C GLY A 34 -4.88 -5.21 -4.02
N HIS A 35 -5.84 -4.57 -4.71
CA HIS A 35 -7.21 -5.04 -4.82
C HIS A 35 -7.82 -4.63 -6.18
N THR A 36 -8.90 -5.32 -6.56
CA THR A 36 -9.67 -4.98 -7.76
C THR A 36 -11.06 -4.53 -7.34
N ALA A 37 -11.47 -3.34 -7.78
CA ALA A 37 -12.77 -2.76 -7.52
C ALA A 37 -13.34 -2.21 -8.84
N ALA A 38 -14.56 -2.58 -9.19
CA ALA A 38 -15.22 -2.14 -10.45
C ALA A 38 -14.33 -2.29 -11.71
N GLY A 39 -13.53 -3.36 -11.79
CA GLY A 39 -12.57 -3.57 -12.88
C GLY A 39 -11.25 -2.81 -12.75
N LEU A 40 -11.14 -1.88 -11.81
CA LEU A 40 -9.93 -1.09 -11.56
C LEU A 40 -8.94 -1.83 -10.66
N LYS A 41 -7.66 -1.80 -11.03
CA LYS A 41 -6.56 -2.35 -10.22
C LYS A 41 -6.00 -1.24 -9.34
N LEU A 42 -6.22 -1.32 -8.04
CA LEU A 42 -5.86 -0.30 -7.06
C LEU A 42 -4.90 -0.85 -6.01
N ASN A 43 -4.11 0.03 -5.41
CA ASN A 43 -3.28 -0.27 -4.24
C ASN A 43 -3.51 0.77 -3.12
N LEU A 44 -3.25 2.05 -3.39
CA LEU A 44 -3.40 3.15 -2.41
C LEU A 44 -4.78 3.78 -2.45
N LEU A 45 -5.36 4.00 -3.62
CA LEU A 45 -6.66 4.64 -3.73
C LEU A 45 -7.77 3.80 -3.08
N PRO A 46 -8.69 4.43 -2.32
CA PRO A 46 -9.88 3.76 -1.81
C PRO A 46 -10.76 3.19 -2.91
N SER A 47 -11.39 2.03 -2.64
CA SER A 47 -12.26 1.33 -3.61
C SER A 47 -13.44 2.16 -4.09
N GLY A 48 -13.87 3.14 -3.31
CA GLY A 48 -14.94 4.08 -3.68
C GLY A 48 -14.63 4.98 -4.89
N VAL A 49 -13.39 4.95 -5.40
CA VAL A 49 -12.98 5.77 -6.56
C VAL A 49 -13.84 5.49 -7.79
N GLY A 50 -14.31 4.25 -7.97
CA GLY A 50 -15.16 3.84 -9.09
C GLY A 50 -16.62 4.32 -9.00
N ASP A 51 -17.05 4.85 -7.87
CA ASP A 51 -18.38 5.38 -7.67
C ASP A 51 -18.32 6.93 -7.57
N PRO A 52 -18.82 7.66 -8.58
CA PRO A 52 -18.76 9.13 -8.59
C PRO A 52 -19.64 9.79 -7.50
N LYS A 53 -20.56 9.07 -6.87
CA LYS A 53 -21.41 9.57 -5.80
C LYS A 53 -20.68 9.63 -4.45
N VAL A 54 -19.58 8.91 -4.28
CA VAL A 54 -18.74 8.98 -3.10
C VAL A 54 -18.01 10.33 -3.08
N GLU A 55 -18.28 11.15 -2.07
CA GLU A 55 -17.75 12.51 -1.96
C GLU A 55 -16.24 12.49 -1.67
N ASP A 56 -15.81 11.69 -0.70
CA ASP A 56 -14.42 11.65 -0.23
C ASP A 56 -13.77 10.28 -0.38
N LEU A 57 -12.58 10.29 -0.94
CA LEU A 57 -11.66 9.15 -0.98
C LEU A 57 -10.58 9.38 0.08
N ILE A 58 -10.77 8.81 1.26
CA ILE A 58 -9.98 9.16 2.45
C ILE A 58 -8.84 8.16 2.64
N VAL A 59 -7.64 8.68 2.86
CA VAL A 59 -6.45 7.93 3.26
C VAL A 59 -6.01 8.48 4.62
N SER A 60 -6.17 7.68 5.66
CA SER A 60 -5.96 8.14 7.03
C SER A 60 -4.53 7.97 7.53
N ALA A 61 -4.22 8.47 8.71
CA ALA A 61 -2.88 8.52 9.29
C ALA A 61 -2.19 7.15 9.41
N GLY A 62 -2.95 6.06 9.63
CA GLY A 62 -2.39 4.71 9.75
C GLY A 62 -1.91 4.09 8.42
N VAL A 63 -1.95 4.83 7.31
CA VAL A 63 -1.47 4.37 6.00
C VAL A 63 -0.06 4.88 5.75
N VAL A 64 0.80 4.04 5.17
CA VAL A 64 2.11 4.45 4.67
C VAL A 64 2.09 4.50 3.14
N ALA A 65 2.40 5.66 2.57
CA ALA A 65 2.14 5.89 1.16
C ALA A 65 3.28 6.59 0.41
N ASP A 66 3.67 6.04 -0.73
CA ASP A 66 4.55 6.70 -1.69
C ASP A 66 3.72 7.72 -2.50
N PRO A 67 4.04 9.02 -2.49
CA PRO A 67 3.28 10.05 -3.19
C PRO A 67 3.23 9.84 -4.70
N ARG A 68 4.26 9.27 -5.30
CA ARG A 68 4.26 8.93 -6.72
C ARG A 68 3.22 7.86 -7.05
N LYS A 69 3.03 6.90 -6.11
CA LYS A 69 2.08 5.81 -6.31
C LYS A 69 0.63 6.29 -6.36
N PHE A 70 0.28 7.33 -5.61
CA PHE A 70 -1.03 7.98 -5.76
C PHE A 70 -1.21 8.55 -7.17
N LEU A 71 -0.22 9.26 -7.68
CA LEU A 71 -0.27 9.84 -9.03
C LEU A 71 -0.34 8.76 -10.11
N TRP A 72 0.40 7.66 -9.95
CA TRP A 72 0.38 6.53 -10.88
C TRP A 72 -0.97 5.82 -10.92
N GLU A 73 -1.75 5.88 -9.85
CA GLU A 73 -3.11 5.34 -9.82
C GLU A 73 -4.16 6.39 -10.22
N ALA A 74 -4.01 7.64 -9.79
CA ALA A 74 -5.00 8.69 -10.00
C ALA A 74 -5.04 9.21 -11.45
N LEU A 75 -3.87 9.54 -12.03
CA LEU A 75 -3.82 10.18 -13.35
C LEU A 75 -4.41 9.32 -14.49
N PRO A 76 -4.21 7.99 -14.54
CA PRO A 76 -4.90 7.14 -15.50
C PRO A 76 -6.43 7.18 -15.36
N LEU A 77 -6.92 7.23 -14.13
CA LEU A 77 -8.36 7.31 -13.85
C LEU A 77 -8.95 8.67 -14.19
N GLU A 78 -8.24 9.75 -13.87
CA GLU A 78 -8.61 11.12 -14.29
C GLU A 78 -8.74 11.21 -15.81
N ARG A 79 -7.80 10.63 -16.56
CA ARG A 79 -7.82 10.61 -18.02
C ARG A 79 -9.01 9.82 -18.57
N ARG A 80 -9.53 8.86 -17.81
CA ARG A 80 -10.75 8.09 -18.15
C ARG A 80 -12.03 8.80 -17.68
N GLY A 81 -11.94 10.03 -17.17
CA GLY A 81 -13.08 10.86 -16.75
C GLY A 81 -13.55 10.64 -15.32
N LEU A 82 -12.78 9.90 -14.50
CA LEU A 82 -13.08 9.77 -13.07
C LEU A 82 -12.45 10.93 -12.31
N ALA A 83 -13.24 11.71 -11.59
CA ALA A 83 -12.73 12.74 -10.69
C ALA A 83 -12.09 12.08 -9.47
N VAL A 84 -10.76 12.03 -9.40
CA VAL A 84 -10.02 11.37 -8.33
C VAL A 84 -9.39 12.39 -7.38
N LEU A 85 -8.49 13.25 -7.89
CA LEU A 85 -7.71 14.16 -7.05
C LEU A 85 -8.60 15.17 -6.31
N SER A 86 -9.68 15.63 -6.88
CA SER A 86 -10.62 16.55 -6.23
C SER A 86 -11.32 15.91 -5.03
N ARG A 87 -11.53 14.59 -5.05
CA ARG A 87 -12.16 13.81 -3.97
C ARG A 87 -11.14 13.19 -3.01
N LEU A 88 -9.86 13.08 -3.39
CA LEU A 88 -8.83 12.47 -2.57
C LEU A 88 -8.52 13.37 -1.36
N LYS A 89 -8.54 12.77 -0.17
CA LYS A 89 -8.21 13.39 1.11
C LYS A 89 -7.18 12.52 1.80
N ILE A 90 -5.94 12.99 1.82
CA ILE A 90 -4.82 12.32 2.49
C ILE A 90 -4.62 13.02 3.82
N ASP A 91 -4.65 12.28 4.91
CA ASP A 91 -4.37 12.84 6.22
C ASP A 91 -2.97 13.47 6.26
N GLU A 92 -2.86 14.66 6.82
CA GLU A 92 -1.58 15.34 6.99
C GLU A 92 -0.54 14.51 7.77
N LYS A 93 -1.01 13.59 8.64
CA LYS A 93 -0.22 12.64 9.42
C LYS A 93 -0.04 11.27 8.75
N CYS A 94 -0.56 11.09 7.53
CA CYS A 94 -0.20 9.93 6.74
C CYS A 94 1.31 9.93 6.50
N GLN A 95 1.95 8.77 6.64
CA GLN A 95 3.39 8.68 6.54
C GLN A 95 3.85 8.57 5.07
N VAL A 96 4.87 9.37 4.72
CA VAL A 96 5.56 9.27 3.43
C VAL A 96 6.42 8.01 3.41
N SER A 97 6.15 7.11 2.47
CA SER A 97 7.02 6.01 2.08
C SER A 97 7.84 6.43 0.85
N ASP A 98 9.12 6.07 0.81
CA ASP A 98 10.04 6.45 -0.26
C ASP A 98 10.92 5.29 -0.74
N LEU A 99 11.85 5.60 -1.66
CA LEU A 99 12.78 4.62 -2.22
C LEU A 99 13.62 3.93 -1.15
N SER A 100 14.07 4.67 -0.11
CA SER A 100 14.93 4.10 0.94
C SER A 100 14.25 2.95 1.69
N HIS A 101 12.97 3.06 1.95
CA HIS A 101 12.14 1.98 2.51
C HIS A 101 12.07 0.76 1.58
N ARG A 102 11.95 0.98 0.28
CA ARG A 102 11.89 -0.11 -0.70
C ARG A 102 13.21 -0.86 -0.81
N LEU A 103 14.32 -0.13 -0.84
CA LEU A 103 15.67 -0.71 -0.83
C LEU A 103 15.92 -1.51 0.45
N LEU A 104 15.52 -0.96 1.60
CA LEU A 104 15.65 -1.64 2.89
C LEU A 104 14.78 -2.91 2.98
N ASP A 105 13.59 -2.89 2.41
CA ASP A 105 12.71 -4.07 2.33
C ASP A 105 13.36 -5.22 1.52
N LEU A 106 14.00 -4.90 0.41
CA LEU A 106 14.78 -5.87 -0.39
C LEU A 106 16.03 -6.36 0.37
N ALA A 107 16.72 -5.47 1.06
CA ALA A 107 17.89 -5.81 1.85
C ALA A 107 17.54 -6.75 3.03
N TRP A 108 16.39 -6.57 3.68
CA TRP A 108 15.92 -7.48 4.73
C TRP A 108 15.59 -8.88 4.21
N GLU A 109 15.01 -9.00 3.01
CA GLU A 109 14.81 -10.31 2.37
C GLU A 109 16.14 -10.98 2.01
N ASN A 110 17.11 -10.21 1.52
CA ASN A 110 18.46 -10.68 1.25
C ASN A 110 19.17 -11.14 2.51
N TYR A 111 19.15 -10.36 3.58
CA TYR A 111 19.71 -10.68 4.90
C TYR A 111 19.15 -11.99 5.46
N ARG A 112 17.83 -12.21 5.35
CA ARG A 112 17.22 -13.48 5.80
C ARG A 112 17.80 -14.69 5.09
N ILE A 113 18.00 -14.60 3.79
CA ILE A 113 18.54 -15.71 3.00
C ILE A 113 20.03 -15.90 3.30
N LYS A 114 20.82 -14.86 3.14
CA LYS A 114 22.29 -14.97 3.13
C LYS A 114 22.92 -15.00 4.51
N GLN A 115 22.40 -14.23 5.45
CA GLN A 115 23.00 -14.14 6.79
C GLN A 115 22.32 -15.07 7.79
N LEU A 116 21.02 -15.31 7.66
CA LEU A 116 20.28 -16.15 8.61
C LEU A 116 19.98 -17.56 8.09
N GLY A 117 20.25 -17.88 6.81
CA GLY A 117 19.92 -19.16 6.20
C GLY A 117 18.42 -19.48 6.23
N LYS A 118 17.55 -18.46 6.27
CA LYS A 118 16.09 -18.61 6.35
C LYS A 118 15.45 -18.33 5.00
N GLU A 119 14.27 -18.88 4.77
CA GLU A 119 13.47 -18.58 3.58
C GLU A 119 13.01 -17.12 3.55
N ARG A 120 12.70 -16.64 2.35
CA ARG A 120 12.07 -15.33 2.16
C ARG A 120 10.72 -15.28 2.87
N ARG A 121 10.38 -14.15 3.50
CA ARG A 121 9.00 -13.91 3.96
C ARG A 121 8.05 -13.70 2.79
N GLY A 122 8.57 -13.31 1.65
CA GLY A 122 7.79 -12.97 0.48
C GLY A 122 7.29 -11.53 0.51
N SER A 123 8.13 -10.59 0.95
CA SER A 123 7.81 -9.17 0.90
C SER A 123 7.36 -8.73 -0.49
N THR A 124 6.48 -7.74 -0.53
CA THR A 124 6.01 -7.14 -1.78
C THR A 124 7.03 -6.18 -2.41
N GLY A 125 8.12 -5.86 -1.72
CA GLY A 125 9.12 -4.87 -2.15
C GLY A 125 8.56 -3.44 -2.21
N ARG A 126 7.52 -3.16 -1.41
CA ARG A 126 6.86 -1.85 -1.35
C ARG A 126 7.33 -0.98 -0.18
N GLY A 127 8.28 -1.46 0.61
CA GLY A 127 8.84 -0.72 1.74
C GLY A 127 7.90 -0.53 2.93
N ILE A 128 6.85 -1.33 3.04
CA ILE A 128 5.80 -1.13 4.06
C ILE A 128 6.34 -1.40 5.47
N SER A 129 7.01 -2.52 5.69
CA SER A 129 7.56 -2.83 7.01
C SER A 129 8.63 -1.85 7.46
N PRO A 130 9.61 -1.43 6.63
CA PRO A 130 10.54 -0.37 6.99
C PRO A 130 9.86 0.96 7.35
N ALA A 131 8.83 1.37 6.59
CA ALA A 131 8.09 2.59 6.88
C ALA A 131 7.40 2.55 8.26
N TYR A 132 6.72 1.45 8.61
CA TYR A 132 6.16 1.29 9.95
C TYR A 132 7.22 1.18 11.06
N CYS A 133 8.43 0.69 10.77
CA CYS A 133 9.54 0.75 11.72
C CYS A 133 9.97 2.19 11.98
N ASP A 134 9.96 3.04 10.98
CA ASP A 134 10.24 4.47 11.14
C ASP A 134 9.17 5.17 12.00
N GLU A 135 7.91 4.83 11.83
CA GLU A 135 6.82 5.32 12.69
C GLU A 135 7.06 4.94 14.16
N THR A 136 7.35 3.67 14.43
CA THR A 136 7.63 3.21 15.79
C THR A 136 8.91 3.80 16.35
N GLY A 137 9.92 4.02 15.51
CA GLY A 137 11.21 4.62 15.85
C GLY A 137 11.20 6.14 15.93
N GLN A 138 10.08 6.79 15.61
CA GLN A 138 9.92 8.25 15.59
C GLN A 138 10.83 8.95 14.54
N TRP A 139 11.01 8.30 13.38
CA TRP A 139 11.75 8.81 12.23
C TRP A 139 10.84 9.09 11.02
N GLN A 140 9.55 9.08 11.22
CA GLN A 140 8.57 9.25 10.15
C GLN A 140 8.61 10.69 9.59
N ILE A 141 8.39 10.78 8.28
CA ILE A 141 8.08 12.02 7.58
C ILE A 141 6.60 11.96 7.23
N PHE A 142 5.84 12.97 7.62
CA PHE A 142 4.41 13.04 7.33
C PHE A 142 4.13 13.76 6.00
N TYR A 143 2.95 13.53 5.45
CA TYR A 143 2.47 14.29 4.28
C TYR A 143 2.39 15.79 4.55
N GLN A 144 2.19 16.20 5.80
CA GLN A 144 2.25 17.59 6.23
C GLN A 144 3.56 18.28 5.77
N SER A 145 4.68 17.60 5.73
CA SER A 145 5.97 18.16 5.30
C SER A 145 5.92 18.73 3.87
N PHE A 146 5.01 18.26 3.01
CA PHE A 146 4.80 18.85 1.68
C PHE A 146 4.05 20.19 1.70
N LEU A 147 3.46 20.56 2.84
CA LEU A 147 2.81 21.84 3.07
C LEU A 147 3.77 22.89 3.67
N GLU A 148 4.91 22.42 4.19
CA GLU A 148 5.92 23.21 4.90
C GLU A 148 7.08 23.65 3.98
N ASP A 149 8.19 24.08 4.58
CA ASP A 149 9.40 24.44 3.84
C ASP A 149 10.09 23.20 3.25
N ARG A 150 10.48 23.29 1.99
CA ARG A 150 11.17 22.22 1.27
C ARG A 150 12.46 21.78 1.97
N GLU A 151 13.19 22.70 2.58
CA GLU A 151 14.46 22.38 3.25
C GLU A 151 14.24 21.46 4.46
N ILE A 152 13.12 21.60 5.19
CA ILE A 152 12.78 20.69 6.29
C ILE A 152 12.55 19.27 5.76
N PHE A 153 11.74 19.14 4.71
CA PHE A 153 11.52 17.84 4.05
C PHE A 153 12.83 17.23 3.55
N ARG A 154 13.69 18.06 2.93
CA ARG A 154 14.98 17.66 2.39
C ARG A 154 15.90 17.10 3.48
N ASP A 155 16.03 17.79 4.60
CA ASP A 155 16.91 17.40 5.71
C ASP A 155 16.43 16.10 6.36
N ASP A 156 15.13 15.97 6.61
CA ASP A 156 14.52 14.75 7.16
C ASP A 156 14.69 13.56 6.22
N LEU A 157 14.44 13.77 4.92
CA LEU A 157 14.64 12.74 3.91
C LEU A 157 16.10 12.30 3.82
N LYS A 158 17.04 13.25 3.89
CA LYS A 158 18.48 12.98 3.84
C LYS A 158 18.93 12.13 5.03
N ALA A 159 18.49 12.47 6.24
CA ALA A 159 18.79 11.70 7.44
C ALA A 159 18.23 10.28 7.37
N ARG A 160 16.98 10.11 6.89
CA ARG A 160 16.34 8.82 6.68
C ARG A 160 17.11 7.97 5.65
N VAL A 161 17.43 8.56 4.52
CA VAL A 161 18.16 7.87 3.44
C VAL A 161 19.51 7.39 3.95
N GLN A 162 20.29 8.24 4.59
CA GLN A 162 21.61 7.87 5.13
C GLN A 162 21.49 6.69 6.11
N ARG A 163 20.57 6.75 7.07
CA ARG A 163 20.33 5.65 8.03
C ARG A 163 19.95 4.35 7.34
N SER A 164 19.14 4.43 6.27
CA SER A 164 18.76 3.26 5.49
C SER A 164 19.94 2.66 4.74
N LEU A 165 20.78 3.49 4.12
CA LEU A 165 22.00 3.07 3.41
C LEU A 165 22.99 2.40 4.37
N ASP A 166 23.23 2.99 5.53
CA ASP A 166 24.09 2.42 6.57
C ASP A 166 23.56 1.04 7.04
N THR A 167 22.26 0.93 7.21
CA THR A 167 21.62 -0.34 7.58
C THR A 167 21.79 -1.38 6.48
N ILE A 168 21.60 -1.02 5.22
CA ILE A 168 21.75 -1.92 4.07
C ILE A 168 23.20 -2.40 3.97
N GLN A 169 24.15 -1.49 4.07
CA GLN A 169 25.57 -1.79 3.92
C GLN A 169 26.16 -2.54 5.12
N TYR A 170 26.01 -2.00 6.33
CA TYR A 170 26.73 -2.49 7.50
C TYR A 170 25.96 -3.53 8.30
N VAL A 171 24.65 -3.46 8.35
CA VAL A 171 23.83 -4.42 9.11
C VAL A 171 23.39 -5.56 8.21
N CYS A 172 22.79 -5.28 7.07
CA CYS A 172 22.32 -6.30 6.13
C CYS A 172 23.46 -6.93 5.33
N LYS A 173 24.61 -6.26 5.23
CA LYS A 173 25.82 -6.73 4.52
C LYS A 173 25.51 -7.13 3.08
N VAL A 174 24.74 -6.29 2.39
CA VAL A 174 24.40 -6.48 0.99
C VAL A 174 25.65 -6.35 0.14
N GLU A 175 25.84 -7.23 -0.85
CA GLU A 175 26.97 -7.16 -1.77
C GLU A 175 26.73 -6.10 -2.86
N ASN A 176 27.80 -5.51 -3.40
CA ASN A 176 27.72 -4.45 -4.42
C ASN A 176 26.84 -4.85 -5.61
N LYS A 177 26.98 -6.08 -6.10
CA LYS A 177 26.18 -6.60 -7.21
C LYS A 177 24.68 -6.62 -6.89
N GLU A 178 24.33 -6.96 -5.67
CA GLU A 178 22.94 -7.04 -5.22
C GLU A 178 22.35 -5.65 -5.03
N TRP A 179 23.15 -4.72 -4.53
CA TRP A 179 22.78 -3.32 -4.42
C TRP A 179 22.28 -2.77 -5.76
N PHE A 180 23.04 -2.89 -6.81
CA PHE A 180 22.63 -2.45 -8.14
C PHE A 180 21.43 -3.24 -8.68
N GLY A 181 21.37 -4.54 -8.40
CA GLY A 181 20.24 -5.40 -8.76
C GLY A 181 18.91 -5.03 -8.09
N PHE A 182 18.93 -4.30 -6.99
CA PHE A 182 17.71 -3.79 -6.35
C PHE A 182 16.99 -2.77 -7.24
N PHE A 183 17.73 -1.87 -7.88
CA PHE A 183 17.16 -0.87 -8.79
C PHE A 183 16.55 -1.53 -10.04
N ASP A 184 17.21 -2.55 -10.61
CA ASP A 184 16.64 -3.36 -11.69
C ASP A 184 15.34 -4.02 -11.25
N THR A 185 15.33 -4.65 -10.06
CA THR A 185 14.16 -5.32 -9.50
C THR A 185 12.98 -4.35 -9.33
N LEU A 186 13.23 -3.14 -8.84
CA LEU A 186 12.20 -2.13 -8.64
C LEU A 186 11.68 -1.59 -9.98
N THR A 187 12.56 -1.31 -10.93
CA THR A 187 12.22 -0.87 -12.29
C THR A 187 11.33 -1.89 -12.99
N ASP A 188 11.74 -3.16 -13.02
CA ASP A 188 10.98 -4.23 -13.65
C ASP A 188 9.60 -4.43 -13.01
N ALA A 189 9.53 -4.33 -11.69
CA ALA A 189 8.28 -4.50 -10.96
C ALA A 189 7.28 -3.36 -11.26
N GLU A 190 7.74 -2.10 -11.30
CA GLU A 190 6.85 -0.97 -11.57
C GLU A 190 6.49 -0.85 -13.05
N THR A 191 7.43 -1.09 -13.96
CA THR A 191 7.15 -1.12 -15.40
C THR A 191 6.07 -2.14 -15.73
N ARG A 192 6.19 -3.37 -15.20
CA ARG A 192 5.15 -4.40 -15.37
C ARG A 192 3.81 -4.02 -14.76
N ALA A 193 3.82 -3.41 -13.56
CA ALA A 193 2.60 -3.01 -12.87
C ALA A 193 1.84 -1.88 -13.60
N ASN A 194 2.55 -1.04 -14.36
CA ASN A 194 2.02 0.14 -15.03
C ASN A 194 2.02 0.02 -16.57
N GLN A 195 2.16 -1.19 -17.11
CA GLN A 195 2.25 -1.44 -18.55
C GLN A 195 1.06 -0.85 -19.34
N GLU A 196 -0.14 -0.88 -18.77
CA GLU A 196 -1.35 -0.28 -19.37
C GLU A 196 -1.19 1.24 -19.52
N SER A 197 -0.77 1.93 -18.46
CA SER A 197 -0.56 3.38 -18.47
C SER A 197 0.57 3.82 -19.40
N ILE A 198 1.58 2.97 -19.58
CA ILE A 198 2.67 3.18 -20.54
C ILE A 198 2.13 3.03 -21.97
N SER A 199 1.39 1.97 -22.25
CA SER A 199 0.81 1.71 -23.58
C SER A 199 -0.19 2.80 -24.00
N GLU A 200 -0.93 3.34 -23.06
CA GLU A 200 -1.86 4.48 -23.25
C GLU A 200 -1.13 5.84 -23.30
N LYS A 201 0.21 5.87 -23.19
CA LYS A 201 1.03 7.08 -23.20
C LYS A 201 0.63 8.10 -22.12
N ILE A 202 0.16 7.63 -20.98
CA ILE A 202 -0.10 8.45 -19.79
C ILE A 202 1.23 8.74 -19.10
N PHE A 203 2.06 7.72 -18.98
CA PHE A 203 3.43 7.81 -18.48
C PHE A 203 4.42 7.27 -19.51
N SER A 204 5.64 7.77 -19.47
CA SER A 204 6.78 7.16 -20.18
C SER A 204 7.38 6.04 -19.31
N GLU A 205 8.10 5.08 -19.91
CA GLU A 205 8.84 4.07 -19.15
C GLU A 205 9.85 4.67 -18.18
N LYS A 206 10.40 5.85 -18.49
CA LYS A 206 11.35 6.58 -17.63
C LYS A 206 10.75 6.95 -16.27
N GLU A 207 9.42 7.12 -16.16
CA GLU A 207 8.74 7.38 -14.90
C GLU A 207 8.95 6.25 -13.87
N PHE A 208 9.12 5.02 -14.37
CA PHE A 208 9.26 3.80 -13.57
C PHE A 208 10.70 3.29 -13.50
N ASP A 209 11.66 4.04 -14.05
CA ASP A 209 13.09 3.69 -14.01
C ASP A 209 13.73 4.16 -12.70
N PHE A 210 13.95 3.22 -11.80
CA PHE A 210 14.60 3.49 -10.51
C PHE A 210 16.12 3.64 -10.61
N LYS A 211 16.73 3.28 -11.75
CA LYS A 211 18.17 3.45 -11.96
C LYS A 211 18.62 4.90 -11.97
N ILE A 212 17.70 5.84 -12.24
CA ILE A 212 17.98 7.29 -12.17
C ILE A 212 18.42 7.74 -10.76
N PHE A 213 18.07 6.97 -9.74
CA PHE A 213 18.46 7.23 -8.36
C PHE A 213 19.77 6.55 -7.97
N SER A 214 20.30 5.64 -8.77
CA SER A 214 21.57 4.97 -8.52
C SER A 214 22.74 5.84 -9.01
N THR A 215 23.87 5.81 -8.29
CA THR A 215 25.14 6.35 -8.76
C THR A 215 26.04 5.22 -9.24
N SER A 216 27.27 5.53 -9.65
CA SER A 216 28.31 4.52 -9.97
C SER A 216 28.89 3.84 -8.73
N GLU A 217 28.75 4.49 -7.57
CA GLU A 217 29.27 3.98 -6.30
C GLU A 217 28.21 3.14 -5.58
N PRO A 218 28.58 1.96 -5.02
CA PRO A 218 27.66 1.15 -4.26
C PRO A 218 27.29 1.84 -2.94
N PHE A 219 26.05 1.65 -2.52
CA PHE A 219 25.48 2.24 -1.29
C PHE A 219 25.46 3.77 -1.29
N ASP A 220 25.43 4.35 -2.48
CA ASP A 220 25.21 5.75 -2.71
C ASP A 220 24.05 5.95 -3.66
N ILE A 221 23.32 7.06 -3.52
CA ILE A 221 22.20 7.41 -4.39
C ILE A 221 22.28 8.87 -4.84
N ASN A 222 21.70 9.14 -5.98
CA ASN A 222 21.49 10.49 -6.47
C ASN A 222 20.41 11.16 -5.63
N PHE A 223 20.81 11.70 -4.47
CA PHE A 223 19.90 12.28 -3.49
C PHE A 223 19.13 13.48 -4.05
N GLU A 224 19.76 14.32 -4.86
CA GLU A 224 19.11 15.49 -5.48
C GLU A 224 17.96 15.05 -6.40
N CYS A 225 18.19 14.01 -7.21
CA CYS A 225 17.15 13.45 -8.06
C CYS A 225 16.02 12.84 -7.22
N LEU A 226 16.35 12.13 -6.15
CA LEU A 226 15.39 11.50 -5.26
C LEU A 226 14.51 12.56 -4.57
N GLU A 227 15.13 13.53 -3.91
CA GLU A 227 14.45 14.59 -3.19
C GLU A 227 13.50 15.35 -4.12
N HIS A 228 14.03 15.83 -5.25
CA HIS A 228 13.24 16.55 -6.24
C HIS A 228 12.02 15.73 -6.71
N THR A 229 12.21 14.44 -7.02
CA THR A 229 11.13 13.56 -7.50
C THR A 229 10.02 13.40 -6.46
N TYR A 230 10.38 13.21 -5.19
CA TYR A 230 9.39 13.03 -4.12
C TYR A 230 8.72 14.35 -3.73
N TRP A 231 9.48 15.44 -3.71
CA TRP A 231 8.92 16.78 -3.48
C TRP A 231 7.89 17.15 -4.53
N GLU A 232 8.23 17.02 -5.82
CA GLU A 232 7.31 17.32 -6.93
C GLU A 232 6.03 16.45 -6.88
N ALA A 233 6.17 15.18 -6.53
CA ALA A 233 5.01 14.31 -6.36
C ALA A 233 4.13 14.79 -5.19
N GLY A 234 4.73 15.19 -4.07
CA GLY A 234 4.04 15.76 -2.93
C GLY A 234 3.33 17.08 -3.27
N GLN A 235 3.99 17.97 -4.03
CA GLN A 235 3.39 19.24 -4.46
C GLN A 235 2.16 19.03 -5.36
N LYS A 236 2.18 18.03 -6.24
CA LYS A 236 1.00 17.66 -7.06
C LYS A 236 -0.17 17.16 -6.22
N LEU A 237 0.08 16.65 -5.02
CA LEU A 237 -0.93 16.19 -4.08
C LEU A 237 -1.30 17.21 -3.01
N ARG A 238 -0.70 18.41 -3.03
CA ARG A 238 -0.81 19.43 -1.98
C ARG A 238 -2.26 19.72 -1.59
N GLU A 239 -3.14 19.90 -2.56
CA GLU A 239 -4.57 20.17 -2.35
C GLU A 239 -5.37 18.96 -1.80
N CYS A 240 -4.77 17.77 -1.86
CA CYS A 240 -5.35 16.56 -1.30
C CYS A 240 -4.98 16.36 0.19
N ILE A 241 -3.95 17.07 0.69
CA ILE A 241 -3.41 16.90 2.06
C ILE A 241 -4.24 17.77 3.01
N VAL A 242 -4.89 17.13 3.98
CA VAL A 242 -5.82 17.79 4.92
C VAL A 242 -5.79 17.13 6.30
N ASP A 243 -6.19 17.86 7.34
CA ASP A 243 -6.63 17.21 8.59
C ASP A 243 -7.99 16.54 8.34
N ILE A 244 -8.01 15.20 8.28
CA ILE A 244 -9.25 14.44 8.01
C ILE A 244 -10.19 14.37 9.22
N ARG A 245 -9.69 14.55 10.43
CA ARG A 245 -10.44 14.34 11.65
C ARG A 245 -11.69 15.24 11.76
N PRO A 246 -11.60 16.58 11.63
CA PRO A 246 -12.78 17.44 11.65
C PRO A 246 -13.80 17.08 10.55
N ARG A 247 -13.30 16.70 9.37
CA ARG A 247 -14.12 16.33 8.22
C ARG A 247 -14.92 15.05 8.49
N ILE A 248 -14.28 14.03 9.07
CA ILE A 248 -14.94 12.79 9.45
C ILE A 248 -15.99 13.06 10.53
N LEU A 249 -15.62 13.82 11.58
CA LEU A 249 -16.54 14.13 12.68
C LEU A 249 -17.77 14.92 12.21
N ASP A 250 -17.62 15.89 11.29
CA ASP A 250 -18.73 16.62 10.69
C ASP A 250 -19.69 15.67 9.94
N LYS A 251 -19.15 14.77 9.10
CA LYS A 251 -19.97 13.78 8.38
C LYS A 251 -20.73 12.87 9.35
N LEU A 252 -20.05 12.35 10.36
CA LEU A 252 -20.67 11.48 11.37
C LEU A 252 -21.74 12.21 12.22
N ASN A 253 -21.53 13.48 12.55
CA ASN A 253 -22.51 14.31 13.28
C ASN A 253 -23.76 14.61 12.45
N ARG A 254 -23.63 14.58 11.12
CA ARG A 254 -24.75 14.68 10.17
C ARG A 254 -25.36 13.32 9.82
N ASN A 255 -25.02 12.26 10.54
CA ASN A 255 -25.47 10.89 10.29
C ASN A 255 -25.12 10.37 8.87
N ARG A 256 -24.07 10.92 8.24
CA ARG A 256 -23.61 10.44 6.94
C ARG A 256 -22.72 9.20 7.09
N SER A 257 -22.94 8.22 6.25
CA SER A 257 -22.19 6.96 6.27
C SER A 257 -20.81 7.11 5.68
N ILE A 258 -19.79 6.50 6.33
CA ILE A 258 -18.43 6.33 5.81
C ILE A 258 -18.14 4.84 5.81
N VAL A 259 -17.74 4.30 4.65
CA VAL A 259 -17.28 2.92 4.52
C VAL A 259 -15.78 2.85 4.78
N VAL A 260 -15.36 1.97 5.68
CA VAL A 260 -13.95 1.76 6.00
C VAL A 260 -13.47 0.45 5.37
N GLU A 261 -12.39 0.51 4.62
CA GLU A 261 -11.77 -0.67 4.03
C GLU A 261 -10.38 -0.92 4.60
N PHE A 262 -10.13 -2.17 4.98
CA PHE A 262 -8.83 -2.62 5.45
C PHE A 262 -8.00 -3.21 4.30
N GLY A 263 -6.71 -2.94 4.33
CA GLY A 263 -5.72 -3.79 3.68
C GLY A 263 -5.68 -5.18 4.34
N GLN A 264 -5.05 -6.13 3.74
CA GLN A 264 -4.73 -7.47 4.25
C GLN A 264 -5.92 -8.24 4.91
N ALA A 265 -5.62 -9.37 5.53
CA ALA A 265 -6.60 -10.23 6.20
C ALA A 265 -6.28 -10.31 7.69
N TYR A 266 -7.23 -10.78 8.50
CA TYR A 266 -7.11 -10.96 9.94
C TYR A 266 -5.81 -11.68 10.34
N TRP A 267 -5.51 -12.82 9.75
CA TRP A 267 -4.32 -13.63 10.05
C TRP A 267 -2.99 -13.00 9.61
N LEU A 268 -3.03 -11.83 8.97
CA LEU A 268 -1.84 -11.05 8.64
C LEU A 268 -1.59 -9.89 9.62
N ASP A 269 -2.38 -9.76 10.68
CA ASP A 269 -2.16 -8.74 11.71
C ASP A 269 -0.76 -8.86 12.32
N LYS A 270 -0.10 -7.73 12.55
CA LYS A 270 1.29 -7.69 13.04
C LYS A 270 1.47 -8.36 14.40
N ARG A 271 0.42 -8.41 15.25
CA ARG A 271 0.46 -8.95 16.60
C ARG A 271 -0.25 -10.29 16.72
N HIS A 272 -1.42 -10.42 16.09
CA HIS A 272 -2.29 -11.60 16.22
C HIS A 272 -2.21 -12.56 15.04
N GLY A 273 -1.49 -12.19 13.98
CA GLY A 273 -1.28 -13.05 12.82
C GLY A 273 -0.19 -14.10 13.02
N PHE A 274 0.07 -14.89 11.99
CA PHE A 274 1.07 -15.97 12.00
C PHE A 274 2.48 -15.42 11.78
N THR A 275 3.10 -14.88 12.82
CA THR A 275 4.48 -14.39 12.81
C THR A 275 5.47 -15.49 12.38
N PRO A 276 6.45 -15.22 11.51
CA PRO A 276 6.85 -13.91 10.98
C PRO A 276 6.14 -13.50 9.66
N ASN A 277 5.15 -14.26 9.20
CA ASN A 277 4.49 -14.08 7.91
C ASN A 277 3.24 -13.19 8.05
N VAL A 278 3.44 -11.99 8.56
CA VAL A 278 2.41 -10.98 8.85
C VAL A 278 2.68 -9.69 8.08
N THR A 279 1.70 -8.78 8.04
CA THR A 279 1.92 -7.40 7.63
C THR A 279 2.46 -6.56 8.80
N ALA A 280 2.88 -5.34 8.55
CA ALA A 280 3.40 -4.47 9.59
C ALA A 280 2.32 -3.60 10.28
N SER A 281 1.08 -3.71 9.85
CA SER A 281 -0.06 -2.93 10.40
C SER A 281 -1.03 -3.80 11.17
N HIS A 282 -1.89 -3.17 11.97
CA HIS A 282 -3.06 -3.81 12.56
C HIS A 282 -4.17 -3.97 11.54
N THR A 283 -4.92 -5.09 11.63
CA THR A 283 -6.03 -5.42 10.74
C THR A 283 -7.37 -5.53 11.48
N PHE A 284 -7.43 -5.05 12.72
CA PHE A 284 -8.62 -5.02 13.55
C PHE A 284 -9.38 -3.70 13.44
N SER A 285 -10.68 -3.75 13.71
CA SER A 285 -11.57 -2.58 13.67
C SER A 285 -11.15 -1.43 14.59
N SER A 286 -10.42 -1.69 15.68
CA SER A 286 -9.83 -0.64 16.52
C SER A 286 -8.92 0.32 15.76
N GLU A 287 -8.29 -0.14 14.68
CA GLU A 287 -7.45 0.69 13.83
C GLU A 287 -8.21 1.82 13.15
N ILE A 288 -9.52 1.68 12.95
CA ILE A 288 -10.39 2.76 12.42
C ILE A 288 -10.22 4.03 13.25
N PHE A 289 -10.31 3.88 14.56
CA PHE A 289 -10.34 5.00 15.50
C PHE A 289 -8.97 5.60 15.72
N GLN A 290 -7.93 4.75 15.79
CA GLN A 290 -6.55 5.20 15.94
C GLN A 290 -6.08 5.93 14.68
N SER A 291 -6.32 5.34 13.53
CA SER A 291 -5.89 5.89 12.24
C SER A 291 -6.64 7.18 11.87
N ALA A 292 -7.94 7.28 12.18
CA ALA A 292 -8.73 8.47 11.91
C ALA A 292 -8.66 9.53 13.04
N GLY A 293 -8.02 9.22 14.17
CA GLY A 293 -7.91 10.12 15.32
C GLY A 293 -9.27 10.47 15.96
N ILE A 294 -10.26 9.58 15.90
CA ILE A 294 -11.62 9.82 16.39
C ILE A 294 -11.95 8.95 17.59
N PRO A 295 -12.91 9.38 18.46
CA PRO A 295 -13.39 8.55 19.57
C PRO A 295 -14.00 7.23 19.11
N LEU A 296 -13.94 6.21 19.97
CA LEU A 296 -14.60 4.92 19.75
C LEU A 296 -16.10 5.11 19.50
N ARG A 297 -16.61 4.37 18.53
CA ARG A 297 -18.04 4.34 18.15
C ARG A 297 -18.42 2.93 17.74
N ASP A 298 -19.70 2.64 17.75
CA ASP A 298 -20.22 1.41 17.18
C ASP A 298 -20.03 1.42 15.66
N VAL A 299 -19.58 0.29 15.12
CA VAL A 299 -19.40 0.08 13.69
C VAL A 299 -20.00 -1.24 13.27
N SER A 300 -20.70 -1.25 12.14
CA SER A 300 -21.11 -2.47 11.48
C SER A 300 -19.93 -3.11 10.79
N GLN A 301 -19.63 -4.36 11.12
CA GLN A 301 -18.50 -5.08 10.55
C GLN A 301 -18.97 -6.07 9.48
N VAL A 302 -18.38 -6.00 8.30
CA VAL A 302 -18.61 -6.93 7.19
C VAL A 302 -17.37 -7.74 6.91
N GLY A 303 -17.42 -9.05 7.18
CA GLY A 303 -16.36 -10.00 6.84
C GLY A 303 -16.44 -10.40 5.37
N CYS A 304 -15.32 -10.34 4.67
CA CYS A 304 -15.21 -10.80 3.28
C CYS A 304 -14.26 -11.99 3.21
N CYS A 305 -14.78 -13.16 2.89
CA CYS A 305 -14.00 -14.37 2.66
C CYS A 305 -14.24 -14.94 1.26
N LYS A 306 -13.34 -15.78 0.80
CA LYS A 306 -13.54 -16.64 -0.36
C LYS A 306 -14.17 -17.96 0.10
N ALA A 307 -14.76 -18.69 -0.82
CA ALA A 307 -15.23 -20.06 -0.59
C ALA A 307 -14.09 -21.09 -0.49
N TYR A 308 -12.84 -20.63 -0.53
CA TYR A 308 -11.60 -21.41 -0.42
C TYR A 308 -10.50 -20.50 0.10
N ASP A 309 -9.47 -21.07 0.73
CA ASP A 309 -8.38 -20.29 1.26
C ASP A 309 -7.30 -19.99 0.22
N THR A 310 -6.68 -18.83 0.33
CA THR A 310 -5.55 -18.46 -0.51
C THR A 310 -4.49 -17.74 0.30
N LYS A 311 -3.22 -18.02 0.01
CA LYS A 311 -2.09 -17.39 0.67
C LYS A 311 -0.99 -17.01 -0.31
N VAL A 312 -0.39 -15.85 -0.10
CA VAL A 312 0.88 -15.46 -0.70
C VAL A 312 1.97 -15.74 0.33
N GLY A 313 3.05 -16.40 -0.07
CA GLY A 313 4.17 -16.73 0.81
C GLY A 313 4.69 -18.13 0.54
N THR A 314 5.67 -18.56 1.33
CA THR A 314 6.38 -19.82 1.11
C THR A 314 5.99 -20.91 2.10
N HIS A 315 5.37 -20.58 3.24
CA HIS A 315 4.99 -21.58 4.22
C HIS A 315 3.59 -22.13 3.94
N HIS A 316 3.45 -23.43 4.07
CA HIS A 316 2.17 -24.12 3.93
C HIS A 316 1.18 -23.74 5.04
N PHE A 317 -0.10 -23.85 4.74
CA PHE A 317 -1.19 -23.71 5.71
C PHE A 317 -2.03 -25.00 5.76
N LEU A 318 -2.77 -25.20 6.84
CA LEU A 318 -3.34 -26.52 7.19
C LEU A 318 -4.22 -27.11 6.09
N THR A 319 -4.98 -26.28 5.40
CA THR A 319 -5.92 -26.71 4.35
C THR A 319 -5.32 -26.70 2.95
N HIS A 320 -3.99 -26.51 2.82
CA HIS A 320 -3.31 -26.42 1.53
C HIS A 320 -3.59 -27.65 0.66
N ILE A 321 -3.87 -27.40 -0.61
CA ILE A 321 -4.06 -28.43 -1.63
C ILE A 321 -3.06 -28.23 -2.76
N ASN A 322 -2.55 -29.32 -3.31
CA ASN A 322 -1.66 -29.26 -4.46
C ASN A 322 -2.49 -29.24 -5.75
N PRO A 323 -2.00 -28.57 -6.83
CA PRO A 323 -2.67 -28.57 -8.11
C PRO A 323 -2.96 -29.97 -8.68
N GLU A 324 -2.13 -30.96 -8.31
CA GLU A 324 -2.25 -32.34 -8.75
C GLU A 324 -3.36 -33.12 -8.02
N ASP A 325 -3.85 -32.64 -6.87
CA ASP A 325 -4.81 -33.36 -6.04
C ASP A 325 -6.20 -33.50 -6.73
N SER A 326 -6.57 -32.54 -7.58
CA SER A 326 -7.83 -32.58 -8.32
C SER A 326 -7.88 -31.55 -9.46
N ALA A 327 -8.81 -31.76 -10.41
CA ALA A 327 -9.08 -30.79 -11.47
C ALA A 327 -9.51 -29.42 -10.93
N LEU A 328 -10.24 -29.40 -9.81
CA LEU A 328 -10.63 -28.16 -9.13
C LEU A 328 -9.42 -27.45 -8.52
N ALA A 329 -8.56 -28.18 -7.82
CA ALA A 329 -7.33 -27.63 -7.23
C ALA A 329 -6.43 -27.00 -8.30
N LYS A 330 -6.25 -27.66 -9.42
CA LYS A 330 -5.52 -27.15 -10.59
C LYS A 330 -6.12 -25.85 -11.11
N LYS A 331 -7.43 -25.84 -11.36
CA LYS A 331 -8.15 -24.66 -11.86
C LYS A 331 -8.07 -23.47 -10.89
N LEU A 332 -8.23 -23.71 -9.59
CA LEU A 332 -8.11 -22.66 -8.56
C LEU A 332 -6.69 -22.09 -8.53
N SER A 333 -5.68 -22.94 -8.58
CA SER A 333 -4.27 -22.52 -8.63
C SER A 333 -3.99 -21.67 -9.87
N GLU A 334 -4.45 -22.06 -11.04
CA GLU A 334 -4.28 -21.29 -12.28
C GLU A 334 -4.96 -19.91 -12.26
N MET A 335 -5.98 -19.70 -11.42
CA MET A 335 -6.73 -18.44 -11.31
C MET A 335 -6.15 -17.48 -10.25
N GLU A 336 -5.32 -17.95 -9.32
CA GLU A 336 -4.93 -17.22 -8.14
C GLU A 336 -3.52 -16.64 -8.25
N PHE A 337 -3.47 -15.32 -8.52
CA PHE A 337 -2.25 -14.53 -8.55
C PHE A 337 -2.36 -13.29 -7.66
N GLY A 338 -1.24 -12.86 -7.10
CA GLY A 338 -1.15 -11.62 -6.33
C GLY A 338 -1.33 -10.40 -7.22
N THR A 339 -2.32 -9.55 -6.93
CA THR A 339 -2.59 -8.33 -7.72
C THR A 339 -1.38 -7.39 -7.77
N SER A 340 -0.64 -7.28 -6.66
CA SER A 340 0.53 -6.39 -6.55
C SER A 340 1.84 -7.02 -7.02
N THR A 341 1.97 -8.35 -6.94
CA THR A 341 3.24 -9.04 -7.16
C THR A 341 3.25 -9.94 -8.40
N GLY A 342 2.07 -10.26 -8.94
CA GLY A 342 1.92 -11.25 -10.00
C GLY A 342 2.32 -12.68 -9.58
N ARG A 343 2.63 -12.92 -8.29
CA ARG A 343 3.01 -14.25 -7.80
C ARG A 343 1.80 -15.15 -7.68
N GLN A 344 1.97 -16.41 -8.04
CA GLN A 344 0.97 -17.44 -7.80
C GLN A 344 0.72 -17.61 -6.30
N ARG A 345 -0.55 -17.73 -5.92
CA ARG A 345 -0.95 -17.98 -4.54
C ARG A 345 -1.09 -19.49 -4.32
N MET A 346 -0.74 -19.93 -3.12
CA MET A 346 -1.16 -21.23 -2.62
C MET A 346 -2.68 -21.21 -2.43
N VAL A 347 -3.31 -22.35 -2.66
CA VAL A 347 -4.76 -22.55 -2.54
C VAL A 347 -5.02 -23.64 -1.50
N GLY A 348 -6.11 -23.52 -0.76
CA GLY A 348 -6.54 -24.50 0.22
C GLY A 348 -8.05 -24.61 0.32
N TRP A 349 -8.52 -25.67 0.97
CA TRP A 349 -9.92 -25.79 1.31
C TRP A 349 -10.31 -24.70 2.31
N PHE A 350 -11.58 -24.29 2.26
CA PHE A 350 -12.10 -23.31 3.21
C PHE A 350 -11.99 -23.85 4.65
N ASP A 351 -11.33 -23.07 5.51
CA ASP A 351 -11.26 -23.34 6.93
C ASP A 351 -12.36 -22.59 7.65
N ALA A 352 -13.25 -23.31 8.30
CA ALA A 352 -14.42 -22.75 9.01
C ALA A 352 -14.17 -22.54 10.51
N VAL A 353 -12.97 -22.83 11.01
CA VAL A 353 -12.62 -22.73 12.43
C VAL A 353 -11.95 -21.39 12.74
#